data_5a5ec0d060fb0bd6111369e699bc6530
#
_entry.id   5a5ec0d060fb0bd6111369e699bc6530
#
_cell.length_a   1.000
_cell.length_b   1.000
_cell.length_c   1.000
_cell.angle_alpha   90.00
_cell.angle_beta   90.00
_cell.angle_gamma   90.00
#
_symmetry.space_group_name_H-M   'P 1'
#
loop_
_entity.id
_entity.type
_entity.pdbx_description
1 polymer ?
#
loop_
_entity_poly.entity_id
_entity_poly.type
_entity_poly.pdbx_seq_one_letter_code
_entity_poly.pdbx_strand_id
1 'polypeptide(L)'
;MIFKPFYRFETGCASYVIGCGGLGKCAVVDPVDDYADDYISFAEAKEMRITHVLETHVHADHRSSGRVISERTRAAYCLHRSAEVSFPFEPLDDGQQLELGNVRVRVLHTPGHTPESVCYLVTDGRRAPEPWFVLTGDTLFVGAVGRPDLPGHARDNAAQLYDNIHDKLLTLPPELELYPGHFSGSMCGAG
;
A
#
# COMPACT_ATOMS: atom_id res chain seq x y z
N MET A 1 -8.98 -12.08 -10.01
CA MET A 1 -7.82 -11.39 -9.42
C MET A 1 -7.02 -12.34 -8.56
N ILE A 2 -5.71 -12.12 -8.42
CA ILE A 2 -4.85 -12.76 -7.41
C ILE A 2 -4.61 -11.72 -6.31
N PHE A 3 -4.80 -12.15 -5.07
CA PHE A 3 -4.50 -11.38 -3.86
C PHE A 3 -3.77 -12.31 -2.88
N LYS A 4 -2.56 -11.92 -2.49
CA LYS A 4 -1.72 -12.72 -1.58
C LYS A 4 -1.11 -11.81 -0.52
N PRO A 5 -1.54 -11.90 0.74
CA PRO A 5 -0.85 -11.27 1.85
C PRO A 5 0.41 -12.05 2.23
N PHE A 6 1.43 -11.29 2.67
CA PHE A 6 2.64 -11.79 3.32
C PHE A 6 2.72 -11.13 4.69
N TYR A 7 2.88 -11.94 5.73
CA TYR A 7 2.90 -11.46 7.12
C TYR A 7 4.27 -11.70 7.73
N ARG A 8 4.83 -10.65 8.33
CA ARG A 8 6.01 -10.73 9.18
C ARG A 8 5.58 -10.60 10.64
N PHE A 9 5.40 -11.74 11.30
CA PHE A 9 4.84 -11.80 12.64
C PHE A 9 5.74 -11.16 13.71
N GLU A 10 7.05 -11.15 13.50
CA GLU A 10 8.03 -10.58 14.43
C GLU A 10 7.91 -9.05 14.56
N THR A 11 7.46 -8.38 13.51
CA THR A 11 7.31 -6.91 13.46
C THR A 11 5.86 -6.46 13.31
N GLY A 12 4.94 -7.38 13.06
CA GLY A 12 3.54 -7.07 12.81
C GLY A 12 3.28 -6.46 11.43
N CYS A 13 4.25 -6.52 10.49
CA CYS A 13 4.09 -5.96 9.15
C CYS A 13 3.28 -6.88 8.23
N ALA A 14 2.47 -6.27 7.39
CA ALA A 14 1.75 -6.93 6.31
C ALA A 14 2.08 -6.26 4.98
N SER A 15 2.38 -7.07 3.97
CA SER A 15 2.61 -6.64 2.60
C SER A 15 1.78 -7.50 1.64
N TYR A 16 1.61 -7.05 0.41
CA TYR A 16 0.63 -7.67 -0.46
C TYR A 16 1.13 -7.82 -1.89
N VAL A 17 0.79 -8.94 -2.53
CA VAL A 17 0.85 -9.07 -4.00
C VAL A 17 -0.57 -9.06 -4.54
N ILE A 18 -0.87 -8.11 -5.40
CA ILE A 18 -2.17 -7.94 -6.06
C ILE A 18 -2.00 -7.98 -7.57
N GLY A 19 -2.91 -8.62 -8.30
CA GLY A 19 -2.76 -8.65 -9.75
C GLY A 19 -3.80 -9.47 -10.50
N CYS A 20 -3.63 -9.47 -11.81
CA CYS A 20 -4.47 -10.19 -12.76
C CYS A 20 -3.70 -11.39 -13.33
N GLY A 21 -3.93 -12.59 -12.79
CA GLY A 21 -3.29 -13.81 -13.29
C GLY A 21 -3.60 -14.09 -14.77
N GLY A 22 -4.82 -13.78 -15.24
CA GLY A 22 -5.20 -14.00 -16.64
C GLY A 22 -4.50 -13.09 -17.65
N LEU A 23 -3.95 -11.94 -17.21
CA LEU A 23 -3.16 -11.02 -18.05
C LEU A 23 -1.71 -10.89 -17.58
N GLY A 24 -1.30 -11.72 -16.63
CA GLY A 24 0.09 -11.87 -16.21
C GLY A 24 0.72 -10.59 -15.64
N LYS A 25 -0.05 -9.73 -14.93
CA LYS A 25 0.45 -8.48 -14.35
C LYS A 25 0.11 -8.39 -12.87
N CYS A 26 1.09 -7.96 -12.06
CA CYS A 26 0.87 -7.71 -10.63
C CYS A 26 1.67 -6.51 -10.12
N ALA A 27 1.32 -6.07 -8.93
CA ALA A 27 2.08 -5.15 -8.10
C ALA A 27 2.39 -5.80 -6.76
N VAL A 28 3.50 -5.37 -6.15
CA VAL A 28 3.83 -5.64 -4.75
C VAL A 28 3.57 -4.36 -3.96
N VAL A 29 2.90 -4.45 -2.83
CA VAL A 29 2.55 -3.32 -1.97
C VAL A 29 3.26 -3.47 -0.64
N ASP A 30 3.96 -2.43 -0.20
CA ASP A 30 4.73 -2.32 1.05
C ASP A 30 5.67 -3.52 1.28
N PRO A 31 6.56 -3.86 0.32
CA PRO A 31 7.40 -5.03 0.44
C PRO A 31 8.44 -4.89 1.54
N VAL A 32 8.42 -5.83 2.47
CA VAL A 32 9.35 -5.87 3.61
C VAL A 32 10.72 -6.38 3.18
N ASP A 33 11.80 -5.90 3.83
CA ASP A 33 13.17 -6.41 3.67
C ASP A 33 13.21 -7.93 3.91
N ASP A 34 14.18 -8.61 3.33
CA ASP A 34 14.35 -10.07 3.33
C ASP A 34 13.34 -10.89 2.51
N TYR A 35 12.19 -10.32 2.09
CA TYR A 35 11.16 -11.04 1.33
C TYR A 35 11.18 -10.79 -0.19
N ALA A 36 12.18 -10.10 -0.72
CA ALA A 36 12.26 -9.80 -2.15
C ALA A 36 12.15 -11.06 -3.03
N ASP A 37 12.84 -12.13 -2.65
CA ASP A 37 12.80 -13.41 -3.37
C ASP A 37 11.43 -14.08 -3.29
N ASP A 38 10.73 -13.98 -2.16
CA ASP A 38 9.42 -14.58 -1.96
C ASP A 38 8.37 -13.91 -2.87
N TYR A 39 8.37 -12.56 -2.98
CA TYR A 39 7.46 -11.85 -3.87
C TYR A 39 7.72 -12.19 -5.34
N ILE A 40 9.00 -12.20 -5.76
CA ILE A 40 9.39 -12.52 -7.13
C ILE A 40 9.01 -13.97 -7.47
N SER A 41 9.40 -14.92 -6.62
CA SER A 41 9.09 -16.34 -6.82
C SER A 41 7.58 -16.60 -6.85
N PHE A 42 6.80 -15.91 -6.00
CA PHE A 42 5.35 -16.01 -6.03
C PHE A 42 4.77 -15.49 -7.35
N ALA A 43 5.24 -14.34 -7.83
CA ALA A 43 4.78 -13.79 -9.10
C ALA A 43 5.12 -14.71 -10.27
N GLU A 44 6.33 -15.23 -10.32
CA GLU A 44 6.78 -16.20 -11.34
C GLU A 44 5.97 -17.50 -11.32
N ALA A 45 5.73 -18.06 -10.12
CA ALA A 45 4.90 -19.27 -9.96
C ALA A 45 3.44 -19.08 -10.40
N LYS A 46 2.99 -17.83 -10.48
CA LYS A 46 1.66 -17.44 -11.00
C LYS A 46 1.70 -16.90 -12.42
N GLU A 47 2.83 -17.04 -13.10
CA GLU A 47 3.05 -16.54 -14.48
C GLU A 47 2.72 -15.04 -14.59
N MET A 48 3.04 -14.27 -13.54
CA MET A 48 2.81 -12.83 -13.50
C MET A 48 4.14 -12.08 -13.52
N ARG A 49 4.15 -10.95 -14.22
CA ARG A 49 5.24 -9.98 -14.16
C ARG A 49 4.89 -8.91 -13.13
N ILE A 50 5.80 -8.62 -12.22
CA ILE A 50 5.71 -7.46 -11.34
C ILE A 50 5.94 -6.21 -12.19
N THR A 51 4.94 -5.37 -12.31
CA THR A 51 4.98 -4.13 -13.10
C THR A 51 5.15 -2.90 -12.25
N HIS A 52 4.72 -2.96 -11.00
CA HIS A 52 4.81 -1.86 -10.02
C HIS A 52 5.20 -2.40 -8.65
N VAL A 53 5.97 -1.61 -7.93
CA VAL A 53 6.13 -1.68 -6.49
C VAL A 53 5.46 -0.42 -5.94
N LEU A 54 4.48 -0.59 -5.08
CA LEU A 54 3.65 0.48 -4.55
C LEU A 54 3.95 0.60 -3.05
N GLU A 55 4.47 1.74 -2.62
CA GLU A 55 4.61 2.02 -1.19
C GLU A 55 3.44 2.90 -0.74
N THR A 56 2.83 2.55 0.38
CA THR A 56 1.80 3.42 0.98
C THR A 56 2.41 4.66 1.60
N HIS A 57 3.63 4.57 2.11
CA HIS A 57 4.39 5.67 2.70
C HIS A 57 5.89 5.32 2.77
N VAL A 58 6.71 6.26 3.20
CA VAL A 58 8.13 6.00 3.51
C VAL A 58 8.20 5.36 4.91
N HIS A 59 8.48 4.06 4.95
CA HIS A 59 8.51 3.28 6.18
C HIS A 59 9.67 3.71 7.10
N ALA A 60 9.36 3.97 8.37
CA ALA A 60 10.35 4.31 9.39
C ALA A 60 10.71 3.12 10.30
N ASP A 61 9.88 2.12 10.36
CA ASP A 61 9.96 0.95 11.25
C ASP A 61 10.69 -0.25 10.64
N HIS A 62 10.73 -0.32 9.32
CA HIS A 62 11.44 -1.38 8.59
C HIS A 62 12.04 -0.85 7.28
N ARG A 63 12.92 -1.65 6.69
CA ARG A 63 13.47 -1.38 5.35
C ARG A 63 12.58 -2.03 4.31
N SER A 64 12.23 -1.27 3.28
CA SER A 64 11.54 -1.82 2.12
C SER A 64 12.51 -2.54 1.17
N SER A 65 12.13 -3.72 0.69
CA SER A 65 12.80 -4.39 -0.42
C SER A 65 12.36 -3.87 -1.80
N GLY A 66 11.50 -2.87 -1.85
CA GLY A 66 10.88 -2.38 -3.08
C GLY A 66 11.86 -1.96 -4.15
N ARG A 67 12.97 -1.30 -3.79
CA ARG A 67 14.01 -0.93 -4.73
C ARG A 67 14.72 -2.15 -5.32
N VAL A 68 15.02 -3.15 -4.51
CA VAL A 68 15.62 -4.41 -4.97
C VAL A 68 14.70 -5.12 -5.95
N ILE A 69 13.39 -5.18 -5.64
CA ILE A 69 12.39 -5.77 -6.55
C ILE A 69 12.33 -4.97 -7.85
N SER A 70 12.27 -3.63 -7.77
CA SER A 70 12.24 -2.74 -8.94
C SER A 70 13.45 -2.94 -9.85
N GLU A 71 14.65 -2.98 -9.30
CA GLU A 71 15.89 -3.22 -10.04
C GLU A 71 15.90 -4.59 -10.74
N ARG A 72 15.48 -5.64 -10.05
CA ARG A 72 15.49 -7.03 -10.56
C ARG A 72 14.40 -7.30 -11.60
N THR A 73 13.22 -6.70 -11.45
CA THR A 73 12.05 -6.96 -12.30
C THR A 73 11.77 -5.86 -13.33
N ARG A 74 12.45 -4.73 -13.23
CA ARG A 74 12.19 -3.48 -13.96
C ARG A 74 10.77 -2.94 -13.71
N ALA A 75 10.22 -3.21 -12.54
CA ALA A 75 8.96 -2.63 -12.09
C ALA A 75 9.14 -1.15 -11.75
N ALA A 76 8.12 -0.33 -12.00
CA ALA A 76 8.11 1.04 -11.52
C ALA A 76 8.04 1.04 -9.99
N TYR A 77 8.97 1.74 -9.33
CA TYR A 77 8.94 1.96 -7.88
C TYR A 77 8.16 3.24 -7.61
N CYS A 78 7.03 3.14 -6.95
CA CYS A 78 6.04 4.21 -6.86
C CYS A 78 5.85 4.69 -5.42
N LEU A 79 5.85 6.01 -5.24
CA LEU A 79 5.48 6.73 -4.03
C LEU A 79 4.56 7.90 -4.40
N HIS A 80 3.82 8.43 -3.44
CA HIS A 80 3.13 9.70 -3.66
C HIS A 80 4.14 10.81 -3.95
N ARG A 81 3.80 11.75 -4.83
CA ARG A 81 4.70 12.81 -5.31
C ARG A 81 5.29 13.69 -4.22
N SER A 82 4.64 13.77 -3.05
CA SER A 82 5.15 14.52 -1.90
C SER A 82 6.19 13.78 -1.08
N ALA A 83 6.58 12.56 -1.48
CA ALA A 83 7.61 11.82 -0.76
C ALA A 83 8.97 12.51 -0.89
N GLU A 84 9.63 12.75 0.23
CA GLU A 84 10.97 13.34 0.30
C GLU A 84 12.02 12.25 0.49
N VAL A 85 12.49 11.69 -0.63
CA VAL A 85 13.51 10.64 -0.66
C VAL A 85 14.66 11.01 -1.58
N SER A 86 15.85 10.44 -1.34
CA SER A 86 17.08 10.76 -2.08
C SER A 86 17.34 9.89 -3.31
N PHE A 87 16.37 9.06 -3.70
CA PHE A 87 16.46 8.14 -4.84
C PHE A 87 15.30 8.39 -5.82
N PRO A 88 15.46 8.01 -7.09
CA PRO A 88 14.41 8.18 -8.08
C PRO A 88 13.23 7.22 -7.84
N PHE A 89 12.02 7.73 -8.06
CA PHE A 89 10.78 6.96 -8.00
C PHE A 89 9.78 7.48 -9.04
N GLU A 90 8.75 6.69 -9.34
CA GLU A 90 7.61 7.11 -10.16
C GLU A 90 6.57 7.80 -9.27
N PRO A 91 6.33 9.10 -9.45
CA PRO A 91 5.42 9.85 -8.58
C PRO A 91 3.95 9.50 -8.88
N LEU A 92 3.20 9.24 -7.81
CA LEU A 92 1.75 9.03 -7.86
C LEU A 92 0.99 10.29 -7.43
N ASP A 93 -0.17 10.51 -8.07
CA ASP A 93 -1.11 11.58 -7.74
C ASP A 93 -2.36 11.04 -7.03
N ASP A 94 -3.00 11.89 -6.22
CA ASP A 94 -4.33 11.59 -5.66
C ASP A 94 -5.34 11.37 -6.79
N GLY A 95 -6.12 10.29 -6.69
CA GLY A 95 -7.09 9.88 -7.70
C GLY A 95 -6.50 9.16 -8.92
N GLN A 96 -5.17 9.07 -9.06
CA GLN A 96 -4.53 8.34 -10.15
C GLN A 96 -4.96 6.88 -10.17
N GLN A 97 -5.15 6.31 -11.37
CA GLN A 97 -5.47 4.90 -11.55
C GLN A 97 -4.32 4.17 -12.22
N LEU A 98 -3.95 3.03 -11.66
CA LEU A 98 -3.00 2.08 -12.21
C LEU A 98 -3.75 0.83 -12.69
N GLU A 99 -3.31 0.27 -13.82
CA GLU A 99 -3.94 -0.92 -14.41
C GLU A 99 -3.01 -2.14 -14.34
N LEU A 100 -3.44 -3.15 -13.61
CA LEU A 100 -2.80 -4.46 -13.54
C LEU A 100 -3.66 -5.48 -14.30
N GLY A 101 -3.82 -5.26 -15.60
CA GLY A 101 -4.76 -6.02 -16.42
C GLY A 101 -6.22 -5.67 -16.11
N ASN A 102 -7.00 -6.63 -15.60
CA ASN A 102 -8.39 -6.38 -15.19
C ASN A 102 -8.51 -5.82 -13.77
N VAL A 103 -7.40 -5.69 -13.05
CA VAL A 103 -7.37 -5.09 -11.71
C VAL A 103 -6.97 -3.63 -11.84
N ARG A 104 -7.77 -2.75 -11.25
CA ARG A 104 -7.52 -1.30 -11.15
C ARG A 104 -7.17 -0.96 -9.72
N VAL A 105 -6.15 -0.12 -9.57
CA VAL A 105 -5.70 0.40 -8.28
C VAL A 105 -5.81 1.92 -8.34
N ARG A 106 -6.69 2.50 -7.52
CA ARG A 106 -6.83 3.95 -7.40
C ARG A 106 -6.08 4.43 -6.17
N VAL A 107 -5.26 5.45 -6.35
CA VAL A 107 -4.52 6.12 -5.29
C VAL A 107 -5.44 7.08 -4.54
N LEU A 108 -5.46 7.00 -3.22
CA LEU A 108 -6.12 7.96 -2.33
C LEU A 108 -5.04 8.57 -1.44
N HIS A 109 -4.71 9.85 -1.64
CA HIS A 109 -3.75 10.54 -0.77
C HIS A 109 -4.38 10.78 0.59
N THR A 110 -3.80 10.21 1.63
CA THR A 110 -4.32 10.20 3.01
C THR A 110 -3.24 10.61 4.02
N PRO A 111 -2.71 11.86 3.93
CA PRO A 111 -1.67 12.32 4.85
C PRO A 111 -2.16 12.35 6.30
N GLY A 112 -1.20 12.28 7.23
CA GLY A 112 -1.44 12.36 8.67
C GLY A 112 -0.57 11.41 9.48
N HIS A 113 -0.38 10.16 9.05
CA HIS A 113 0.69 9.31 9.56
C HIS A 113 2.04 9.81 9.03
N THR A 114 2.16 9.95 7.73
CA THR A 114 3.23 10.71 7.05
C THR A 114 2.62 11.65 6.01
N PRO A 115 3.35 12.70 5.55
CA PRO A 115 2.83 13.64 4.55
C PRO A 115 2.50 12.99 3.19
N GLU A 116 3.21 11.95 2.81
CA GLU A 116 3.06 11.24 1.54
C GLU A 116 2.16 9.99 1.64
N SER A 117 1.59 9.69 2.80
CA SER A 117 0.74 8.51 3.00
C SER A 117 -0.38 8.42 1.98
N VAL A 118 -0.56 7.22 1.41
CA VAL A 118 -1.67 6.89 0.50
C VAL A 118 -2.35 5.60 0.90
N CYS A 119 -3.62 5.48 0.54
CA CYS A 119 -4.33 4.21 0.50
C CYS A 119 -4.53 3.78 -0.96
N TYR A 120 -4.58 2.48 -1.22
CA TYR A 120 -4.84 1.93 -2.53
C TYR A 120 -6.20 1.25 -2.57
N LEU A 121 -7.15 1.86 -3.30
CA LEU A 121 -8.49 1.31 -3.50
C LEU A 121 -8.47 0.36 -4.70
N VAL A 122 -8.82 -0.91 -4.48
CA VAL A 122 -8.65 -1.97 -5.47
C VAL A 122 -9.98 -2.46 -6.00
N THR A 123 -10.08 -2.53 -7.33
CA THR A 123 -11.25 -3.04 -8.06
C THR A 123 -10.83 -4.21 -8.95
N ASP A 124 -11.51 -5.34 -8.85
CA ASP A 124 -11.42 -6.42 -9.85
C ASP A 124 -12.56 -6.26 -10.87
N GLY A 125 -12.26 -5.71 -12.02
CA GLY A 125 -13.24 -5.46 -13.08
C GLY A 125 -13.92 -6.73 -13.65
N ARG A 126 -13.43 -7.93 -13.31
CA ARG A 126 -14.11 -9.21 -13.66
C ARG A 126 -15.10 -9.64 -12.57
N ARG A 127 -14.94 -9.16 -11.34
CA ARG A 127 -15.86 -9.43 -10.23
C ARG A 127 -17.02 -8.44 -10.26
N ALA A 128 -16.71 -7.14 -10.24
CA ALA A 128 -17.71 -6.06 -10.23
C ALA A 128 -17.04 -4.73 -10.64
N PRO A 129 -17.82 -3.72 -11.09
CA PRO A 129 -17.29 -2.37 -11.33
C PRO A 129 -16.93 -1.62 -10.04
N GLU A 130 -17.53 -2.00 -8.90
CA GLU A 130 -17.29 -1.40 -7.59
C GLU A 130 -15.97 -1.88 -6.99
N PRO A 131 -15.35 -1.05 -6.13
CA PRO A 131 -14.15 -1.46 -5.37
C PRO A 131 -14.45 -2.69 -4.49
N TRP A 132 -13.46 -3.53 -4.33
CA TRP A 132 -13.56 -4.72 -3.48
C TRP A 132 -12.91 -4.50 -2.11
N PHE A 133 -11.70 -3.92 -2.09
CA PHE A 133 -10.98 -3.68 -0.84
C PHE A 133 -10.10 -2.45 -0.95
N VAL A 134 -9.61 -1.99 0.21
CA VAL A 134 -8.63 -0.92 0.33
C VAL A 134 -7.41 -1.40 1.12
N LEU A 135 -6.21 -1.12 0.59
CA LEU A 135 -4.94 -1.26 1.31
C LEU A 135 -4.67 0.08 1.97
N THR A 136 -4.67 0.12 3.29
CA THR A 136 -4.66 1.38 4.03
C THR A 136 -3.28 1.79 4.55
N GLY A 137 -2.26 0.94 4.35
CA GLY A 137 -0.97 1.19 4.99
C GLY A 137 -1.14 1.46 6.47
N ASP A 138 -0.55 2.54 6.93
CA ASP A 138 -0.61 3.01 8.31
C ASP A 138 -1.60 4.16 8.53
N THR A 139 -2.51 4.40 7.58
CA THR A 139 -3.59 5.37 7.76
C THR A 139 -4.66 4.84 8.71
N LEU A 140 -5.11 3.60 8.50
CA LEU A 140 -6.21 2.99 9.27
C LEU A 140 -5.92 1.51 9.49
N PHE A 141 -6.00 1.08 10.76
CA PHE A 141 -5.88 -0.31 11.19
C PHE A 141 -7.22 -0.88 11.65
N VAL A 142 -7.25 -2.16 11.98
CA VAL A 142 -8.38 -2.77 12.66
C VAL A 142 -8.35 -2.36 14.14
N GLY A 143 -9.23 -1.43 14.52
CA GLY A 143 -9.37 -0.94 15.90
C GLY A 143 -8.40 0.19 16.30
N ALA A 144 -7.57 0.69 15.37
CA ALA A 144 -6.64 1.78 15.63
C ALA A 144 -6.35 2.60 14.37
N VAL A 145 -5.61 3.67 14.51
CA VAL A 145 -5.08 4.50 13.40
C VAL A 145 -3.57 4.63 13.53
N GLY A 146 -2.90 4.99 12.44
CA GLY A 146 -1.48 5.30 12.45
C GLY A 146 -1.16 6.46 13.39
N ARG A 147 0.00 6.40 14.03
CA ARG A 147 0.45 7.47 14.94
C ARG A 147 0.73 8.76 14.15
N PRO A 148 0.23 9.90 14.60
CA PRO A 148 0.45 11.20 13.92
C PRO A 148 1.69 11.94 14.40
N ASP A 149 2.41 11.43 15.40
CA ASP A 149 3.52 12.10 16.09
C ASP A 149 4.90 11.74 15.51
N LEU A 150 4.96 11.20 14.30
CA LEU A 150 6.18 11.11 13.52
C LEU A 150 6.66 12.52 13.13
N PRO A 151 7.91 12.72 12.65
CA PRO A 151 8.50 14.05 12.47
C PRO A 151 7.56 15.07 11.86
N GLY A 152 7.24 16.14 12.61
CA GLY A 152 6.32 17.20 12.19
C GLY A 152 5.44 17.72 13.32
N HIS A 153 4.30 18.27 12.95
CA HIS A 153 3.33 18.88 13.85
C HIS A 153 2.25 17.87 14.23
N ALA A 154 2.45 17.09 15.29
CA ALA A 154 1.56 16.00 15.71
C ALA A 154 0.07 16.38 15.74
N ARG A 155 -0.27 17.61 16.16
CA ARG A 155 -1.66 18.09 16.17
C ARG A 155 -2.24 18.27 14.77
N ASP A 156 -1.46 18.84 13.85
CA ASP A 156 -1.89 19.07 12.47
C ASP A 156 -1.99 17.76 11.71
N ASN A 157 -1.03 16.85 11.94
CA ASN A 157 -1.06 15.50 11.39
C ASN A 157 -2.28 14.71 11.88
N ALA A 158 -2.61 14.81 13.18
CA ALA A 158 -3.79 14.15 13.72
C ALA A 158 -5.09 14.71 13.13
N ALA A 159 -5.17 16.02 12.92
CA ALA A 159 -6.31 16.63 12.24
C ALA A 159 -6.43 16.15 10.79
N GLN A 160 -5.33 16.15 10.03
CA GLN A 160 -5.30 15.63 8.64
C GLN A 160 -5.72 14.17 8.59
N LEU A 161 -5.18 13.33 9.50
CA LEU A 161 -5.54 11.91 9.56
C LEU A 161 -7.04 11.73 9.83
N TYR A 162 -7.59 12.49 10.79
CA TYR A 162 -9.01 12.48 11.09
C TYR A 162 -9.84 12.86 9.85
N ASP A 163 -9.53 13.99 9.20
CA ASP A 163 -10.24 14.48 8.03
C ASP A 163 -10.18 13.45 6.89
N ASN A 164 -8.99 12.89 6.58
CA ASN A 164 -8.85 11.89 5.52
C ASN A 164 -9.61 10.60 5.80
N ILE A 165 -9.65 10.14 7.05
CA ILE A 165 -10.45 8.97 7.42
C ILE A 165 -11.94 9.26 7.19
N HIS A 166 -12.44 10.42 7.64
CA HIS A 166 -13.87 10.76 7.56
C HIS A 166 -14.31 11.13 6.14
N ASP A 167 -13.51 11.92 5.43
CA ASP A 167 -13.90 12.45 4.13
C ASP A 167 -13.61 11.49 2.96
N LYS A 168 -12.64 10.57 3.12
CA LYS A 168 -12.24 9.64 2.06
C LYS A 168 -12.57 8.19 2.39
N LEU A 169 -12.14 7.66 3.55
CA LEU A 169 -12.28 6.23 3.83
C LEU A 169 -13.68 5.86 4.29
N LEU A 170 -14.27 6.62 5.22
CA LEU A 170 -15.63 6.33 5.73
C LEU A 170 -16.75 6.67 4.74
N THR A 171 -16.43 7.34 3.62
CA THR A 171 -17.38 7.54 2.51
C THR A 171 -17.40 6.39 1.51
N LEU A 172 -16.47 5.44 1.63
CA LEU A 172 -16.45 4.23 0.81
C LEU A 172 -17.57 3.27 1.23
N PRO A 173 -17.97 2.34 0.36
CA PRO A 173 -19.00 1.34 0.69
C PRO A 173 -18.64 0.57 1.97
N PRO A 174 -19.58 0.40 2.91
CA PRO A 174 -19.32 -0.20 4.22
C PRO A 174 -18.96 -1.70 4.17
N GLU A 175 -19.26 -2.39 3.08
CA GLU A 175 -18.90 -3.78 2.82
C GLU A 175 -17.49 -3.97 2.27
N LEU A 176 -16.74 -2.88 2.10
CA LEU A 176 -15.40 -2.90 1.54
C LEU A 176 -14.42 -3.50 2.56
N GLU A 177 -13.65 -4.49 2.15
CA GLU A 177 -12.64 -5.12 3.00
C GLU A 177 -11.45 -4.17 3.22
N LEU A 178 -10.90 -4.15 4.44
CA LEU A 178 -9.77 -3.31 4.82
C LEU A 178 -8.54 -4.16 5.12
N TYR A 179 -7.42 -3.81 4.50
CA TYR A 179 -6.13 -4.49 4.67
C TYR A 179 -5.04 -3.46 5.03
N PRO A 180 -4.60 -3.41 6.30
CA PRO A 180 -3.62 -2.44 6.78
C PRO A 180 -2.18 -2.88 6.53
N GLY A 181 -1.22 -1.96 6.65
CA GLY A 181 0.21 -2.25 6.62
C GLY A 181 0.72 -3.00 7.86
N HIS A 182 -0.02 -2.88 8.98
CA HIS A 182 0.32 -3.56 10.22
C HIS A 182 -0.90 -4.23 10.87
N PHE A 183 -0.63 -5.30 11.60
CA PHE A 183 -1.58 -5.97 12.49
C PHE A 183 -1.09 -5.89 13.95
N SER A 184 -1.83 -6.45 14.92
CA SER A 184 -1.59 -6.25 16.36
C SER A 184 -0.12 -6.37 16.79
N GLY A 185 0.35 -5.42 17.63
CA GLY A 185 1.71 -5.42 18.19
C GLY A 185 2.73 -4.57 17.44
N SER A 186 2.33 -3.83 16.41
CA SER A 186 3.21 -2.91 15.69
C SER A 186 3.53 -1.66 16.50
N MET A 187 4.77 -1.15 16.37
CA MET A 187 5.18 0.14 16.94
C MET A 187 4.57 1.35 16.22
N CYS A 188 3.97 1.15 15.06
CA CYS A 188 3.35 2.21 14.25
C CYS A 188 1.88 2.46 14.58
N GLY A 189 1.24 1.59 15.36
CA GLY A 189 -0.12 1.77 15.84
C GLY A 189 -0.15 2.60 17.13
N ALA A 190 -1.16 3.47 17.28
CA ALA A 190 -1.55 4.01 18.56
C ALA A 190 -2.26 2.92 19.36
N GLY A 191 -1.51 2.17 20.14
CA GLY A 191 -2.03 1.17 21.07
C GLY A 191 -2.01 1.68 22.49
#